data_24c8c0473823e2384895c2f781daf54f
#
_entry.id   24c8c0473823e2384895c2f781daf54f
#
_cell.length_a   1.000
_cell.length_b   1.000
_cell.length_c   1.000
_cell.angle_alpha   90.00
_cell.angle_beta   90.00
_cell.angle_gamma   90.00
#
_symmetry.space_group_name_H-M   'P 1'
#
loop_
_entity.id
_entity.type
_entity.pdbx_description
1 polymer ?
#
loop_
_entity_poly.entity_id
_entity_poly.type
_entity_poly.pdbx_seq_one_letter_code
_entity_poly.pdbx_strand_id
1 'polypeptide(L)'
;MSFHVESAQPSGLWDMAERTKSDLLARLALVPRTLEARGLDVTPSIRKKLVSIGDQDGAKILDIILRDEIGHVAVGNHWYRQVCQSRGLDPVAAYADLAHTYKAPTLKGPFNLSARRQAGFDEVELKALGA
;
A
#
# COMPACT_ATOMS: atom_id res chain seq x y z
N MET A 1 9.63 23.49 -15.94
CA MET A 1 9.72 22.57 -16.14
C MET A 1 8.96 21.77 -15.81
N SER A 2 8.67 21.38 -16.07
CA SER A 2 7.91 20.70 -15.85
C SER A 2 8.17 19.68 -15.29
N PHE A 3 7.67 19.34 -14.80
CA PHE A 3 7.72 18.40 -14.36
C PHE A 3 7.15 17.35 -14.92
N HIS A 4 7.27 17.13 -15.96
CA HIS A 4 6.84 16.02 -16.70
C HIS A 4 7.18 14.73 -16.11
N VAL A 5 8.02 14.74 -15.17
CA VAL A 5 8.34 13.56 -14.42
C VAL A 5 7.10 12.93 -13.84
N GLU A 6 6.20 13.74 -13.32
CA GLU A 6 5.00 13.21 -12.75
C GLU A 6 4.13 12.60 -13.81
N SER A 7 4.05 13.22 -14.94
CA SER A 7 3.21 12.68 -15.99
C SER A 7 3.77 11.39 -16.56
N ALA A 8 5.06 11.14 -16.35
CA ALA A 8 5.67 9.89 -16.76
C ALA A 8 5.43 8.77 -15.78
N GLN A 9 4.74 9.01 -14.67
CA GLN A 9 4.48 8.04 -13.62
C GLN A 9 2.99 7.70 -13.54
N PRO A 10 2.43 7.06 -14.58
CA PRO A 10 0.99 6.85 -14.63
C PRO A 10 0.47 5.95 -13.53
N SER A 11 1.32 5.12 -12.92
CA SER A 11 0.90 4.24 -11.83
C SER A 11 1.27 4.79 -10.46
N GLY A 12 1.68 6.06 -10.40
CA GLY A 12 2.04 6.68 -9.14
C GLY A 12 0.85 6.97 -8.25
N LEU A 13 1.16 7.31 -7.01
CA LEU A 13 0.15 7.56 -5.98
C LEU A 13 -0.81 8.66 -6.38
N TRP A 14 -0.29 9.79 -6.88
CA TRP A 14 -1.13 10.91 -7.29
C TRP A 14 -2.05 10.57 -8.44
N ASP A 15 -1.55 9.82 -9.41
CA ASP A 15 -2.35 9.40 -10.53
C ASP A 15 -3.50 8.50 -10.08
N MET A 16 -3.21 7.52 -9.21
CA MET A 16 -4.24 6.64 -8.69
C MET A 16 -5.26 7.39 -7.85
N ALA A 17 -4.81 8.33 -7.01
CA ALA A 17 -5.72 9.14 -6.21
C ALA A 17 -6.66 9.96 -7.10
N GLU A 18 -6.15 10.49 -8.20
CA GLU A 18 -6.97 11.24 -9.13
C GLU A 18 -7.99 10.35 -9.84
N ARG A 19 -7.56 9.19 -10.30
CA ARG A 19 -8.45 8.26 -11.01
C ARG A 19 -9.55 7.68 -10.12
N THR A 20 -9.32 7.61 -8.82
CA THR A 20 -10.29 7.03 -7.88
C THR A 20 -11.05 8.08 -7.08
N LYS A 21 -10.93 9.35 -7.41
CA LYS A 21 -11.49 10.42 -6.57
C LYS A 21 -13.00 10.38 -6.42
N SER A 22 -13.71 9.77 -7.36
CA SER A 22 -15.17 9.67 -7.29
C SER A 22 -15.66 8.31 -6.82
N ASP A 23 -14.76 7.41 -6.44
CA ASP A 23 -15.11 6.06 -5.99
C ASP A 23 -14.37 5.77 -4.69
N LEU A 24 -15.08 5.92 -3.57
CA LEU A 24 -14.48 5.74 -2.25
C LEU A 24 -13.89 4.34 -2.07
N LEU A 25 -14.61 3.31 -2.47
CA LEU A 25 -14.13 1.95 -2.28
C LEU A 25 -12.85 1.70 -3.08
N ALA A 26 -12.83 2.16 -4.34
CA ALA A 26 -11.64 2.04 -5.18
C ALA A 26 -10.46 2.80 -4.58
N ARG A 27 -10.70 4.00 -4.07
CA ARG A 27 -9.63 4.79 -3.45
C ARG A 27 -9.05 4.08 -2.24
N LEU A 28 -9.90 3.55 -1.37
CA LEU A 28 -9.43 2.83 -0.20
C LEU A 28 -8.65 1.56 -0.58
N ALA A 29 -9.11 0.84 -1.60
CA ALA A 29 -8.44 -0.36 -2.06
C ALA A 29 -7.08 -0.07 -2.69
N LEU A 30 -6.98 0.99 -3.49
CA LEU A 30 -5.85 1.18 -4.37
C LEU A 30 -4.84 2.21 -3.89
N VAL A 31 -5.23 3.14 -3.03
CA VAL A 31 -4.28 4.11 -2.49
C VAL A 31 -3.63 3.57 -1.20
N PRO A 32 -4.32 3.47 -0.05
CA PRO A 32 -3.64 2.97 1.15
C PRO A 32 -3.27 1.48 1.06
N ARG A 33 -4.17 0.65 0.61
CA ARG A 33 -3.97 -0.81 0.65
C ARG A 33 -3.03 -1.31 -0.44
N THR A 34 -2.81 -0.55 -1.49
CA THR A 34 -1.93 -0.97 -2.59
C THR A 34 -0.68 -0.10 -2.65
N LEU A 35 -0.84 1.16 -3.01
CA LEU A 35 0.33 1.99 -3.28
C LEU A 35 1.07 2.41 -2.03
N GLU A 36 0.36 2.78 -0.96
CA GLU A 36 1.03 3.12 0.29
C GLU A 36 1.59 1.88 0.98
N ALA A 37 0.89 0.75 0.88
CA ALA A 37 1.36 -0.49 1.48
C ALA A 37 2.68 -0.98 0.87
N ARG A 38 3.01 -0.56 -0.35
CA ARG A 38 4.31 -0.89 -0.95
C ARG A 38 5.47 -0.35 -0.11
N GLY A 39 5.26 0.76 0.57
CA GLY A 39 6.26 1.32 1.46
C GLY A 39 6.63 0.38 2.60
N LEU A 40 5.66 -0.43 3.05
CA LEU A 40 5.92 -1.43 4.10
C LEU A 40 6.94 -2.46 3.63
N ASP A 41 6.89 -2.81 2.37
CA ASP A 41 7.72 -3.88 1.82
C ASP A 41 9.14 -3.42 1.49
N VAL A 42 9.30 -2.17 1.04
CA VAL A 42 10.60 -1.67 0.60
C VAL A 42 11.45 -1.13 1.75
N THR A 43 10.83 -0.71 2.83
CA THR A 43 11.53 -0.09 3.95
C THR A 43 12.64 -0.97 4.54
N PRO A 44 12.43 -2.29 4.76
CA PRO A 44 13.50 -3.10 5.35
C PRO A 44 14.80 -3.11 4.55
N SER A 45 14.72 -3.14 3.21
CA SER A 45 15.92 -3.16 2.39
C SER A 45 16.63 -1.81 2.39
N ILE A 46 15.87 -0.72 2.42
CA ILE A 46 16.44 0.62 2.52
C ILE A 46 17.15 0.78 3.87
N ARG A 47 16.48 0.33 4.95
CA ARG A 47 17.07 0.39 6.28
C ARG A 47 18.38 -0.38 6.35
N LYS A 48 18.42 -1.56 5.76
CA LYS A 48 19.61 -2.37 5.73
C LYS A 48 20.77 -1.65 5.05
N LYS A 49 20.49 -0.96 3.95
CA LYS A 49 21.50 -0.17 3.25
C LYS A 49 22.03 0.96 4.11
N LEU A 50 21.15 1.67 4.82
CA LEU A 50 21.59 2.76 5.69
C LEU A 50 22.47 2.24 6.82
N VAL A 51 22.10 1.13 7.43
CA VAL A 51 22.92 0.51 8.47
C VAL A 51 24.29 0.12 7.91
N SER A 52 24.32 -0.44 6.71
CA SER A 52 25.57 -0.91 6.11
C SER A 52 26.57 0.20 5.82
N ILE A 53 26.08 1.42 5.59
CA ILE A 53 26.96 2.58 5.38
C ILE A 53 27.17 3.41 6.64
N GLY A 54 26.70 2.90 7.78
CA GLY A 54 26.92 3.57 9.07
C GLY A 54 25.91 4.66 9.40
N ASP A 55 24.84 4.81 8.63
CA ASP A 55 23.83 5.85 8.89
C ASP A 55 22.77 5.33 9.85
N GLN A 56 23.12 5.28 11.14
CA GLN A 56 22.20 4.80 12.16
C GLN A 56 21.03 5.76 12.38
N ASP A 57 21.26 7.05 12.25
CA ASP A 57 20.21 8.05 12.42
C ASP A 57 19.17 7.90 11.31
N GLY A 58 19.62 7.71 10.06
CA GLY A 58 18.71 7.45 8.95
C GLY A 58 17.87 6.20 9.17
N ALA A 59 18.51 5.13 9.70
CA ALA A 59 17.79 3.89 9.98
C ALA A 59 16.70 4.10 11.03
N LYS A 60 16.97 4.90 12.07
CA LYS A 60 15.99 5.21 13.10
C LYS A 60 14.83 6.03 12.55
N ILE A 61 15.12 6.94 11.64
CA ILE A 61 14.08 7.73 10.99
C ILE A 61 13.17 6.81 10.17
N LEU A 62 13.74 5.83 9.46
CA LEU A 62 12.94 4.86 8.72
C LEU A 62 12.06 4.01 9.64
N ASP A 63 12.52 3.71 10.85
CA ASP A 63 11.70 2.98 11.81
C ASP A 63 10.45 3.77 12.19
N ILE A 64 10.60 5.08 12.34
CA ILE A 64 9.47 5.96 12.65
C ILE A 64 8.52 6.04 11.46
N ILE A 65 9.06 6.21 10.26
CA ILE A 65 8.26 6.29 9.04
C ILE A 65 7.47 4.99 8.83
N LEU A 66 8.10 3.85 9.04
CA LEU A 66 7.45 2.56 8.90
C LEU A 66 6.29 2.42 9.90
N ARG A 67 6.53 2.80 11.16
CA ARG A 67 5.49 2.75 12.19
C ARG A 67 4.29 3.61 11.79
N ASP A 68 4.54 4.82 11.33
CA ASP A 68 3.47 5.73 10.93
C ASP A 68 2.73 5.20 9.71
N GLU A 69 3.45 4.63 8.74
CA GLU A 69 2.85 4.06 7.54
C GLU A 69 1.98 2.84 7.86
N ILE A 70 2.42 2.00 8.78
CA ILE A 70 1.60 0.88 9.26
C ILE A 70 0.25 1.41 9.77
N GLY A 71 0.28 2.51 10.52
CA GLY A 71 -0.94 3.13 11.03
C GLY A 71 -1.84 3.65 9.93
N HIS A 72 -1.27 4.31 8.93
CA HIS A 72 -2.05 4.83 7.79
C HIS A 72 -2.70 3.70 7.00
N VAL A 73 -1.95 2.66 6.72
CA VAL A 73 -2.49 1.50 5.99
C VAL A 73 -3.55 0.79 6.82
N ALA A 74 -3.37 0.72 8.14
CA ALA A 74 -4.35 0.11 9.04
C ALA A 74 -5.70 0.85 8.98
N VAL A 75 -5.66 2.18 8.98
CA VAL A 75 -6.88 2.98 8.84
C VAL A 75 -7.55 2.70 7.49
N GLY A 76 -6.77 2.64 6.42
CA GLY A 76 -7.28 2.33 5.10
C GLY A 76 -7.94 0.95 5.06
N ASN A 77 -7.31 -0.06 5.66
CA ASN A 77 -7.87 -1.41 5.74
C ASN A 77 -9.17 -1.44 6.52
N HIS A 78 -9.21 -0.72 7.64
CA HIS A 78 -10.42 -0.67 8.45
C HIS A 78 -11.61 -0.13 7.64
N TRP A 79 -11.42 1.02 7.01
CA TRP A 79 -12.52 1.63 6.26
C TRP A 79 -12.87 0.86 4.99
N TYR A 80 -11.89 0.26 4.35
CA TYR A 80 -12.15 -0.59 3.20
C TYR A 80 -13.09 -1.74 3.57
N ARG A 81 -12.79 -2.42 4.69
CA ARG A 81 -13.64 -3.51 5.15
C ARG A 81 -15.02 -3.05 5.56
N GLN A 82 -15.11 -1.88 6.22
CA GLN A 82 -16.41 -1.34 6.60
C GLN A 82 -17.27 -1.04 5.38
N VAL A 83 -16.69 -0.46 4.34
CA VAL A 83 -17.45 -0.17 3.12
C VAL A 83 -17.85 -1.47 2.42
N CYS A 84 -16.95 -2.44 2.33
CA CYS A 84 -17.29 -3.75 1.77
C CYS A 84 -18.46 -4.39 2.53
N GLN A 85 -18.39 -4.38 3.85
CA GLN A 85 -19.43 -4.97 4.66
C GLN A 85 -20.78 -4.28 4.44
N SER A 86 -20.77 -2.96 4.40
CA SER A 86 -22.02 -2.20 4.20
C SER A 86 -22.64 -2.45 2.83
N ARG A 87 -21.84 -2.85 1.85
CA ARG A 87 -22.31 -3.12 0.49
C ARG A 87 -22.48 -4.60 0.20
N GLY A 88 -22.24 -5.47 1.17
CA GLY A 88 -22.35 -6.91 1.00
C GLY A 88 -21.30 -7.49 0.06
N LEU A 89 -20.10 -6.90 0.03
CA LEU A 89 -19.04 -7.34 -0.85
C LEU A 89 -17.99 -8.15 -0.09
N ASP A 90 -17.43 -9.15 -0.76
CA ASP A 90 -16.27 -9.87 -0.24
C ASP A 90 -15.03 -9.00 -0.46
N PRO A 91 -14.26 -8.70 0.60
CA PRO A 91 -13.11 -7.80 0.46
C PRO A 91 -12.05 -8.26 -0.54
N VAL A 92 -11.79 -9.56 -0.61
CA VAL A 92 -10.76 -10.09 -1.53
C VAL A 92 -11.24 -10.03 -2.97
N ALA A 93 -12.47 -10.47 -3.23
CA ALA A 93 -13.02 -10.43 -4.58
C ALA A 93 -13.20 -9.01 -5.08
N ALA A 94 -13.70 -8.11 -4.23
CA ALA A 94 -13.87 -6.71 -4.58
C ALA A 94 -12.53 -6.05 -4.90
N TYR A 95 -11.49 -6.39 -4.16
CA TYR A 95 -10.17 -5.85 -4.42
C TYR A 95 -9.66 -6.28 -5.81
N ALA A 96 -9.82 -7.56 -6.14
CA ALA A 96 -9.38 -8.06 -7.43
C ALA A 96 -10.08 -7.34 -8.58
N ASP A 97 -11.38 -7.11 -8.45
CA ASP A 97 -12.15 -6.40 -9.47
C ASP A 97 -11.69 -4.95 -9.62
N LEU A 98 -11.46 -4.27 -8.51
CA LEU A 98 -11.02 -2.88 -8.53
C LEU A 98 -9.60 -2.75 -9.10
N ALA A 99 -8.71 -3.64 -8.72
CA ALA A 99 -7.35 -3.65 -9.23
C ALA A 99 -7.35 -3.83 -10.75
N HIS A 100 -8.21 -4.71 -11.24
CA HIS A 100 -8.35 -4.92 -12.68
C HIS A 100 -8.93 -3.70 -13.38
N THR A 101 -10.03 -3.16 -12.85
CA THR A 101 -10.72 -2.01 -13.44
C THR A 101 -9.82 -0.79 -13.55
N TYR A 102 -9.06 -0.50 -12.51
CA TYR A 102 -8.20 0.68 -12.48
C TYR A 102 -6.76 0.39 -12.89
N LYS A 103 -6.49 -0.83 -13.37
CA LYS A 103 -5.16 -1.23 -13.84
C LYS A 103 -4.08 -0.97 -12.81
N ALA A 104 -4.34 -1.39 -11.58
CA ALA A 104 -3.38 -1.24 -10.51
C ALA A 104 -2.13 -2.09 -10.80
N PRO A 105 -0.95 -1.64 -10.35
CA PRO A 105 0.25 -2.42 -10.60
C PRO A 105 0.21 -3.75 -9.86
N THR A 106 0.76 -4.78 -10.48
CA THR A 106 0.94 -6.07 -9.83
C THR A 106 2.03 -5.94 -8.79
N LEU A 107 1.71 -6.29 -7.55
CA LEU A 107 2.68 -6.20 -6.47
C LEU A 107 3.63 -7.40 -6.54
N LYS A 108 4.91 -7.13 -6.29
CA LYS A 108 5.95 -8.15 -6.31
C LYS A 108 6.67 -8.18 -4.99
N GLY A 109 6.96 -9.39 -4.50
CA GLY A 109 7.74 -9.57 -3.30
C GLY A 109 9.20 -9.16 -3.46
N PRO A 110 9.96 -9.20 -2.38
CA PRO A 110 9.53 -9.73 -1.09
C PRO A 110 8.57 -8.80 -0.35
N PHE A 111 7.68 -9.39 0.44
CA PHE A 111 6.69 -8.64 1.21
C PHE A 111 7.09 -8.63 2.69
N ASN A 112 6.85 -7.50 3.36
CA ASN A 112 7.05 -7.40 4.80
C ASN A 112 5.80 -7.90 5.51
N LEU A 113 5.70 -9.22 5.68
CA LEU A 113 4.49 -9.84 6.23
C LEU A 113 4.18 -9.39 7.65
N SER A 114 5.20 -9.20 8.47
CA SER A 114 5.00 -8.70 9.83
C SER A 114 4.33 -7.34 9.83
N ALA A 115 4.86 -6.40 9.05
CA ALA A 115 4.28 -5.06 8.96
C ALA A 115 2.88 -5.09 8.35
N ARG A 116 2.68 -5.94 7.34
CA ARG A 116 1.35 -6.07 6.73
C ARG A 116 0.33 -6.61 7.71
N ARG A 117 0.70 -7.59 8.54
CA ARG A 117 -0.20 -8.09 9.59
C ARG A 117 -0.53 -7.00 10.59
N GLN A 118 0.47 -6.22 11.00
CA GLN A 118 0.26 -5.10 11.90
C GLN A 118 -0.66 -4.05 11.29
N ALA A 119 -0.61 -3.89 9.98
CA ALA A 119 -1.47 -2.96 9.25
C ALA A 119 -2.85 -3.54 8.97
N GLY A 120 -3.15 -4.74 9.48
CA GLY A 120 -4.50 -5.29 9.41
C GLY A 120 -4.80 -6.20 8.24
N PHE A 121 -3.81 -6.56 7.42
CA PHE A 121 -4.03 -7.58 6.38
C PHE A 121 -4.16 -8.93 7.06
N ASP A 122 -5.19 -9.70 6.70
CA ASP A 122 -5.35 -11.03 7.26
C ASP A 122 -4.63 -12.08 6.39
N GLU A 123 -4.63 -13.34 6.85
CA GLU A 123 -3.88 -14.38 6.17
C GLU A 123 -4.43 -14.69 4.77
N VAL A 124 -5.74 -14.54 4.58
CA VAL A 124 -6.35 -14.74 3.26
C VAL A 124 -5.83 -13.70 2.28
N GLU A 125 -5.78 -12.44 2.72
CA GLU A 125 -5.28 -11.34 1.91
C GLU A 125 -3.79 -11.48 1.60
N LEU A 126 -3.01 -11.90 2.59
CA LEU A 126 -1.57 -12.10 2.40
C LEU A 126 -1.32 -13.24 1.42
N LYS A 127 -2.10 -14.30 1.52
CA LYS A 127 -1.97 -15.42 0.59
C LYS A 127 -2.34 -15.00 -0.83
N ALA A 128 -3.31 -14.11 -0.97
CA ALA A 128 -3.71 -13.62 -2.29
C ALA A 128 -2.61 -12.80 -2.96
N LEU A 129 -1.65 -12.27 -2.20
CA LEU A 129 -0.48 -11.60 -2.75
C LEU A 129 0.52 -12.58 -3.37
N GLY A 130 0.38 -13.86 -3.09
CA GLY A 130 1.38 -14.84 -3.50
C GLY A 130 2.51 -14.96 -2.49
N ALA A 131 2.28 -14.50 -1.29
CA ALA A 131 3.30 -14.53 -0.24
C ALA A 131 3.37 -15.89 0.44
#